data_615fea9a3abb7a2c5f159519a857d536
#
_entry.id   615fea9a3abb7a2c5f159519a857d536
#
_cell.length_a   1.000
_cell.length_b   1.000
_cell.length_c   1.000
_cell.angle_alpha   90.00
_cell.angle_beta   90.00
_cell.angle_gamma   90.00
#
_symmetry.space_group_name_H-M   'P 1'
#
loop_
_entity.id
_entity.type
_entity.pdbx_description
1 polymer ?
#
loop_
_entity_poly.entity_id
_entity_poly.type
_entity_poly.pdbx_seq_one_letter_code
_entity_poly.pdbx_strand_id
1 'polypeptide(L)'
;SHVIRGEEWLPSAPLHVLLYKAFGWEESMPEFAHLPLLLKPDGNGKLSKRDGDRLGFPVFPLEFHNQKDGSVSSGYREEGYYPEAVINFLALLGWHATGDQEMYTMQELIEQFSLERVSKSGAKFDYEKGKWFNHQYLQLRSNEELAEQFMPYLEAKGLSGDKAIVAKVI
;
A
#
# COMPACT_ATOMS: atom_id res chain seq x y z
N SER A 1 -13.47 17.88 -10.04
CA SER A 1 -12.60 17.00 -9.24
C SER A 1 -11.43 16.50 -10.09
N HIS A 2 -10.55 15.66 -9.52
CA HIS A 2 -9.32 15.20 -10.14
C HIS A 2 -9.43 13.74 -10.62
N VAL A 3 -8.70 13.40 -11.69
CA VAL A 3 -8.38 12.03 -12.09
C VAL A 3 -6.90 11.81 -11.82
N ILE A 4 -6.58 10.98 -10.83
CA ILE A 4 -5.22 10.67 -10.40
C ILE A 4 -4.87 9.25 -10.87
N ARG A 5 -3.77 9.10 -11.64
CA ARG A 5 -3.35 7.82 -12.22
C ARG A 5 -1.84 7.77 -12.45
N GLY A 6 -1.29 6.61 -12.77
CA GLY A 6 0.13 6.48 -13.07
C GLY A 6 0.53 7.18 -14.37
N GLU A 7 1.76 7.67 -14.45
CA GLU A 7 2.30 8.42 -15.60
C GLU A 7 2.33 7.61 -16.89
N GLU A 8 2.27 6.28 -16.85
CA GLU A 8 2.13 5.45 -18.03
C GLU A 8 0.86 5.73 -18.85
N TRP A 9 -0.13 6.39 -18.24
CA TRP A 9 -1.37 6.82 -18.89
C TRP A 9 -1.28 8.21 -19.52
N LEU A 10 -0.18 8.94 -19.31
CA LEU A 10 0.00 10.29 -19.86
C LEU A 10 -0.17 10.36 -21.38
N PRO A 11 0.32 9.39 -22.20
CA PRO A 11 0.11 9.41 -23.64
C PRO A 11 -1.36 9.36 -24.07
N SER A 12 -2.26 8.85 -23.23
CA SER A 12 -3.70 8.81 -23.52
C SER A 12 -4.46 10.05 -23.08
N ALA A 13 -3.84 10.96 -22.33
CA ALA A 13 -4.50 12.17 -21.83
C ALA A 13 -5.11 13.06 -22.95
N PRO A 14 -4.44 13.30 -24.09
CA PRO A 14 -5.03 14.07 -25.19
C PRO A 14 -6.33 13.47 -25.72
N LEU A 15 -6.42 12.11 -25.80
CA LEU A 15 -7.64 11.43 -26.24
C LEU A 15 -8.79 11.65 -25.27
N HIS A 16 -8.55 11.63 -23.97
CA HIS A 16 -9.59 11.93 -22.99
C HIS A 16 -10.09 13.37 -23.09
N VAL A 17 -9.18 14.34 -23.26
CA VAL A 17 -9.55 15.75 -23.48
C VAL A 17 -10.42 15.91 -24.72
N LEU A 18 -10.06 15.24 -25.83
CA LEU A 18 -10.85 15.27 -27.07
C LEU A 18 -12.22 14.64 -26.90
N LEU A 19 -12.35 13.57 -26.10
CA LEU A 19 -13.64 12.95 -25.79
C LEU A 19 -14.54 13.90 -25.00
N TYR A 20 -14.03 14.56 -23.96
CA TYR A 20 -14.78 15.56 -23.20
C TYR A 20 -15.29 16.67 -24.13
N LYS A 21 -14.45 17.16 -25.04
CA LYS A 21 -14.83 18.17 -26.06
C LYS A 21 -15.92 17.64 -26.99
N ALA A 22 -15.75 16.42 -27.53
CA ALA A 22 -16.69 15.82 -28.46
C ALA A 22 -18.09 15.61 -27.84
N PHE A 23 -18.14 15.35 -26.52
CA PHE A 23 -19.42 15.23 -25.78
C PHE A 23 -19.96 16.55 -25.27
N GLY A 24 -19.29 17.67 -25.47
CA GLY A 24 -19.69 18.96 -24.91
C GLY A 24 -19.57 19.05 -23.38
N TRP A 25 -18.67 18.29 -22.77
CA TRP A 25 -18.50 18.18 -21.32
C TRP A 25 -17.26 18.94 -20.81
N GLU A 26 -16.82 19.95 -21.54
CA GLU A 26 -15.60 20.69 -21.22
C GLU A 26 -15.63 21.35 -19.83
N GLU A 27 -16.79 21.90 -19.44
CA GLU A 27 -16.98 22.53 -18.12
C GLU A 27 -16.92 21.54 -16.94
N SER A 28 -17.21 20.27 -17.19
CA SER A 28 -17.17 19.18 -16.19
C SER A 28 -15.88 18.37 -16.26
N MET A 29 -14.97 18.68 -17.18
CA MET A 29 -13.72 17.97 -17.35
C MET A 29 -12.89 18.02 -16.06
N PRO A 30 -12.40 16.88 -15.55
CA PRO A 30 -11.55 16.85 -14.37
C PRO A 30 -10.14 17.38 -14.68
N GLU A 31 -9.44 17.82 -13.66
CA GLU A 31 -8.00 17.99 -13.72
C GLU A 31 -7.33 16.61 -13.73
N PHE A 32 -6.28 16.43 -14.54
CA PHE A 32 -5.57 15.16 -14.64
C PHE A 32 -4.24 15.28 -13.90
N ALA A 33 -4.02 14.42 -12.91
CA ALA A 33 -2.77 14.28 -12.21
C ALA A 33 -2.13 12.92 -12.53
N HIS A 34 -0.83 12.91 -12.87
CA HIS A 34 -0.09 11.71 -13.19
C HIS A 34 0.99 11.48 -12.14
N LEU A 35 0.85 10.38 -11.39
CA LEU A 35 1.81 9.96 -10.39
C LEU A 35 3.01 9.28 -11.05
N PRO A 36 4.23 9.43 -10.50
CA PRO A 36 5.40 8.75 -11.02
C PRO A 36 5.28 7.22 -10.87
N LEU A 37 6.09 6.49 -11.65
CA LEU A 37 6.13 5.03 -11.59
C LEU A 37 6.65 4.54 -10.23
N LEU A 38 6.08 3.44 -9.75
CA LEU A 38 6.74 2.63 -8.75
C LEU A 38 7.82 1.79 -9.42
N LEU A 39 9.05 1.94 -8.93
CA LEU A 39 10.22 1.25 -9.44
C LEU A 39 10.52 0.00 -8.61
N LYS A 40 11.17 -0.98 -9.24
CA LYS A 40 11.69 -2.15 -8.55
C LYS A 40 12.65 -1.74 -7.42
N PRO A 41 12.89 -2.62 -6.43
CA PRO A 41 13.81 -2.32 -5.32
C PRO A 41 15.21 -1.92 -5.77
N ASP A 42 15.71 -2.47 -6.88
CA ASP A 42 16.99 -2.10 -7.49
C ASP A 42 16.96 -0.78 -8.27
N GLY A 43 15.75 -0.18 -8.43
CA GLY A 43 15.54 1.04 -9.20
C GLY A 43 15.48 0.84 -10.73
N ASN A 44 15.64 -0.39 -11.21
CA ASN A 44 15.72 -0.70 -12.64
C ASN A 44 14.35 -1.07 -13.22
N GLY A 45 13.63 -0.07 -13.67
CA GLY A 45 12.35 -0.22 -14.37
C GLY A 45 11.15 -0.31 -13.44
N LYS A 46 9.96 -0.30 -14.06
CA LYS A 46 8.66 -0.30 -13.40
C LYS A 46 8.44 -1.60 -12.62
N LEU A 47 7.96 -1.45 -11.40
CA LEU A 47 7.46 -2.57 -10.59
C LEU A 47 6.20 -3.16 -11.22
N SER A 48 6.16 -4.47 -11.34
CA SER A 48 5.01 -5.21 -11.87
C SER A 48 4.47 -6.19 -10.81
N LYS A 49 3.22 -6.64 -10.99
CA LYS A 49 2.63 -7.66 -10.10
C LYS A 49 3.47 -8.96 -10.03
N ARG A 50 4.08 -9.35 -11.15
CA ARG A 50 4.95 -10.55 -11.22
C ARG A 50 6.25 -10.38 -10.42
N ASP A 51 6.67 -9.16 -10.17
CA ASP A 51 7.85 -8.91 -9.35
C ASP A 51 7.58 -9.24 -7.88
N GLY A 52 6.35 -9.06 -7.38
CA GLY A 52 5.96 -9.47 -6.04
C GLY A 52 6.18 -10.97 -5.80
N ASP A 53 5.61 -11.81 -6.67
CA ASP A 53 5.78 -13.28 -6.58
C ASP A 53 7.26 -13.68 -6.66
N ARG A 54 8.03 -13.06 -7.56
CA ARG A 54 9.46 -13.35 -7.76
C ARG A 54 10.34 -12.88 -6.59
N LEU A 55 10.01 -11.76 -5.99
CA LEU A 55 10.82 -11.12 -4.93
C LEU A 55 10.29 -11.43 -3.52
N GLY A 56 9.16 -12.14 -3.41
CA GLY A 56 8.62 -12.63 -2.15
C GLY A 56 7.95 -11.56 -1.30
N PHE A 57 7.22 -10.63 -1.92
CA PHE A 57 6.40 -9.67 -1.19
C PHE A 57 4.97 -9.60 -1.75
N PRO A 58 3.95 -9.33 -0.91
CA PRO A 58 2.57 -9.26 -1.34
C PRO A 58 2.33 -8.04 -2.23
N VAL A 59 1.46 -8.19 -3.21
CA VAL A 59 1.05 -7.13 -4.15
C VAL A 59 -0.40 -6.73 -3.91
N PHE A 60 -1.20 -7.65 -3.38
CA PHE A 60 -2.62 -7.45 -3.13
C PHE A 60 -2.86 -7.15 -1.65
N PRO A 61 -3.90 -6.37 -1.31
CA PRO A 61 -4.30 -6.17 0.09
C PRO A 61 -4.75 -7.47 0.77
N LEU A 62 -5.43 -8.33 0.01
CA LEU A 62 -5.98 -9.62 0.44
C LEU A 62 -5.48 -10.72 -0.48
N GLU A 63 -5.56 -11.97 -0.02
CA GLU A 63 -5.28 -13.14 -0.85
C GLU A 63 -6.06 -13.09 -2.18
N PHE A 64 -5.37 -13.32 -3.26
CA PHE A 64 -5.91 -13.25 -4.60
C PHE A 64 -5.86 -14.62 -5.29
N HIS A 65 -7.04 -15.11 -5.69
CA HIS A 65 -7.19 -16.33 -6.47
C HIS A 65 -7.33 -16.00 -7.95
N ASN A 66 -6.36 -16.37 -8.75
CA ASN A 66 -6.39 -16.17 -10.19
C ASN A 66 -7.29 -17.23 -10.86
N GLN A 67 -8.44 -16.81 -11.36
CA GLN A 67 -9.40 -17.72 -11.99
C GLN A 67 -8.92 -18.31 -13.33
N LYS A 68 -7.86 -17.75 -13.94
CA LYS A 68 -7.37 -18.21 -15.25
C LYS A 68 -6.43 -19.40 -15.14
N ASP A 69 -5.58 -19.44 -14.14
CA ASP A 69 -4.55 -20.46 -13.97
C ASP A 69 -4.59 -21.17 -12.61
N GLY A 70 -5.52 -20.80 -11.73
CA GLY A 70 -5.69 -21.36 -10.40
C GLY A 70 -4.60 -20.97 -9.40
N SER A 71 -3.69 -20.08 -9.76
CA SER A 71 -2.65 -19.61 -8.83
C SER A 71 -3.24 -18.78 -7.69
N VAL A 72 -2.62 -18.86 -6.54
CA VAL A 72 -3.00 -18.10 -5.33
C VAL A 72 -1.81 -17.22 -4.94
N SER A 73 -2.06 -15.92 -4.80
CA SER A 73 -1.07 -14.95 -4.30
C SER A 73 -1.51 -14.48 -2.92
N SER A 74 -0.61 -14.56 -1.94
CA SER A 74 -0.86 -14.05 -0.58
C SER A 74 -1.04 -12.54 -0.60
N GLY A 75 -1.90 -12.02 0.28
CA GLY A 75 -2.11 -10.59 0.46
C GLY A 75 -1.37 -10.03 1.68
N TYR A 76 -1.33 -8.71 1.79
CA TYR A 76 -0.74 -8.04 2.95
C TYR A 76 -1.38 -8.48 4.27
N ARG A 77 -2.71 -8.71 4.27
CA ARG A 77 -3.42 -9.19 5.46
C ARG A 77 -2.95 -10.59 5.86
N GLU A 78 -2.83 -11.51 4.92
CA GLU A 78 -2.41 -12.89 5.16
C GLU A 78 -0.93 -12.97 5.59
N GLU A 79 -0.11 -12.01 5.17
CA GLU A 79 1.27 -11.82 5.63
C GLU A 79 1.37 -11.10 6.99
N GLY A 80 0.24 -10.80 7.63
CA GLY A 80 0.19 -10.21 8.96
C GLY A 80 0.45 -8.69 9.01
N TYR A 81 0.22 -7.98 7.91
CA TYR A 81 0.32 -6.52 7.92
C TYR A 81 -0.96 -5.86 8.43
N TYR A 82 -0.78 -4.86 9.26
CA TYR A 82 -1.88 -3.97 9.68
C TYR A 82 -2.28 -3.03 8.52
N PRO A 83 -3.58 -2.78 8.33
CA PRO A 83 -4.06 -1.86 7.29
C PRO A 83 -3.42 -0.48 7.38
N GLU A 84 -3.26 0.06 8.59
CA GLU A 84 -2.66 1.36 8.85
C GLU A 84 -1.20 1.39 8.42
N ALA A 85 -0.46 0.30 8.67
CA ALA A 85 0.93 0.17 8.25
C ALA A 85 1.08 0.19 6.73
N VAL A 86 0.23 -0.56 6.03
CA VAL A 86 0.21 -0.60 4.56
C VAL A 86 -0.15 0.78 3.99
N ILE A 87 -1.17 1.43 4.53
CA ILE A 87 -1.60 2.77 4.09
C ILE A 87 -0.46 3.79 4.28
N ASN A 88 0.16 3.81 5.46
CA ASN A 88 1.27 4.73 5.75
C ASN A 88 2.46 4.47 4.82
N PHE A 89 2.84 3.21 4.63
CA PHE A 89 3.90 2.81 3.72
C PHE A 89 3.61 3.27 2.28
N LEU A 90 2.40 2.99 1.77
CA LEU A 90 1.99 3.37 0.42
C LEU A 90 1.89 4.89 0.25
N ALA A 91 1.42 5.61 1.26
CA ALA A 91 1.34 7.07 1.20
C ALA A 91 2.72 7.71 0.98
N LEU A 92 3.76 7.19 1.63
CA LEU A 92 5.13 7.71 1.49
C LEU A 92 5.87 7.18 0.25
N LEU A 93 5.24 6.32 -0.56
CA LEU A 93 5.76 5.92 -1.86
C LEU A 93 5.51 7.02 -2.90
N GLY A 94 6.41 7.98 -2.97
CA GLY A 94 6.34 9.08 -3.93
C GLY A 94 5.60 10.33 -3.46
N TRP A 95 5.24 10.39 -2.18
CA TRP A 95 4.75 11.60 -1.52
C TRP A 95 5.48 11.80 -0.18
N HIS A 96 5.57 13.03 0.30
CA HIS A 96 6.15 13.35 1.59
C HIS A 96 5.43 14.56 2.21
N ALA A 97 5.22 14.50 3.51
CA ALA A 97 4.72 15.63 4.29
C ALA A 97 5.83 16.66 4.56
N THR A 98 5.52 17.69 5.32
CA THR A 98 6.51 18.66 5.80
C THR A 98 7.22 18.09 7.02
N GLY A 99 8.56 18.10 7.01
CA GLY A 99 9.38 17.59 8.13
C GLY A 99 9.76 16.12 7.98
N ASP A 100 10.27 15.53 9.07
CA ASP A 100 10.87 14.20 9.08
C ASP A 100 9.95 13.13 9.70
N GLN A 101 8.67 13.44 9.89
CA GLN A 101 7.70 12.47 10.40
C GLN A 101 7.49 11.37 9.38
N GLU A 102 7.49 10.12 9.85
CA GLU A 102 7.23 8.94 9.01
C GLU A 102 5.94 8.20 9.42
N MET A 103 5.54 8.27 10.68
CA MET A 103 4.33 7.61 11.19
C MET A 103 3.16 8.58 11.17
N TYR A 104 2.10 8.23 10.46
CA TYR A 104 0.91 9.06 10.28
C TYR A 104 -0.36 8.27 10.55
N THR A 105 -1.27 8.84 11.30
CA THR A 105 -2.66 8.39 11.31
C THR A 105 -3.32 8.71 9.97
N MET A 106 -4.43 8.02 9.67
CA MET A 106 -5.23 8.33 8.48
C MET A 106 -5.69 9.79 8.46
N GLN A 107 -6.05 10.35 9.62
CA GLN A 107 -6.50 11.73 9.73
C GLN A 107 -5.37 12.72 9.39
N GLU A 108 -4.17 12.50 9.90
CA GLU A 108 -2.99 13.30 9.56
C GLU A 108 -2.65 13.21 8.07
N LEU A 109 -2.75 12.02 7.47
CA LEU A 109 -2.55 11.86 6.02
C LEU A 109 -3.57 12.67 5.21
N ILE A 110 -4.85 12.63 5.60
CA ILE A 110 -5.91 13.41 4.94
C ILE A 110 -5.65 14.91 5.05
N GLU A 111 -5.21 15.39 6.21
CA GLU A 111 -4.96 16.81 6.46
C GLU A 111 -3.70 17.33 5.74
N GLN A 112 -2.68 16.48 5.60
CA GLN A 112 -1.38 16.88 5.06
C GLN A 112 -1.21 16.59 3.57
N PHE A 113 -2.03 15.69 3.00
CA PHE A 113 -1.90 15.32 1.60
C PHE A 113 -2.13 16.51 0.66
N SER A 114 -1.20 16.68 -0.27
CA SER A 114 -1.39 17.58 -1.41
C SER A 114 -0.68 17.04 -2.65
N LEU A 115 -1.23 17.31 -3.83
CA LEU A 115 -0.66 16.87 -5.11
C LEU A 115 0.68 17.56 -5.41
N GLU A 116 0.88 18.77 -4.90
CA GLU A 116 2.12 19.54 -5.10
C GLU A 116 3.33 18.87 -4.45
N ARG A 117 3.10 18.06 -3.43
CA ARG A 117 4.14 17.31 -2.71
C ARG A 117 4.40 15.92 -3.25
N VAL A 118 3.70 15.52 -4.28
CA VAL A 118 3.99 14.26 -4.97
C VAL A 118 5.33 14.40 -5.69
N SER A 119 6.20 13.43 -5.49
CA SER A 119 7.51 13.37 -6.14
C SER A 119 7.37 13.36 -7.66
N LYS A 120 8.27 14.05 -8.35
CA LYS A 120 8.31 14.05 -9.83
C LYS A 120 9.11 12.89 -10.41
N SER A 121 9.83 12.15 -9.57
CA SER A 121 10.64 10.99 -9.95
C SER A 121 10.01 9.71 -9.42
N GLY A 122 10.28 8.59 -10.09
CA GLY A 122 9.80 7.28 -9.65
C GLY A 122 10.26 6.94 -8.24
N ALA A 123 9.37 6.33 -7.46
CA ALA A 123 9.64 5.89 -6.10
C ALA A 123 10.07 4.42 -6.10
N LYS A 124 11.20 4.11 -5.48
CA LYS A 124 11.64 2.73 -5.29
C LYS A 124 10.75 2.04 -4.25
N PHE A 125 10.27 0.86 -4.61
CA PHE A 125 9.50 0.04 -3.69
C PHE A 125 10.47 -0.68 -2.73
N ASP A 126 10.52 -0.21 -1.49
CA ASP A 126 11.34 -0.80 -0.44
C ASP A 126 10.48 -1.67 0.47
N TYR A 127 10.51 -2.98 0.24
CA TYR A 127 9.73 -3.93 1.03
C TYR A 127 10.19 -4.01 2.49
N GLU A 128 11.48 -3.83 2.75
CA GLU A 128 12.01 -3.80 4.13
C GLU A 128 11.49 -2.58 4.89
N LYS A 129 11.33 -1.45 4.22
CA LYS A 129 10.65 -0.28 4.79
C LYS A 129 9.18 -0.59 5.12
N GLY A 130 8.49 -1.35 4.26
CA GLY A 130 7.12 -1.83 4.53
C GLY A 130 7.06 -2.70 5.80
N LYS A 131 7.99 -3.62 6.00
CA LYS A 131 8.10 -4.43 7.23
C LYS A 131 8.38 -3.56 8.46
N TRP A 132 9.25 -2.56 8.30
CA TRP A 132 9.54 -1.61 9.38
C TRP A 132 8.27 -0.87 9.82
N PHE A 133 7.47 -0.35 8.88
CA PHE A 133 6.19 0.27 9.21
C PHE A 133 5.28 -0.70 9.97
N ASN A 134 5.14 -1.93 9.49
CA ASN A 134 4.31 -2.92 10.16
C ASN A 134 4.77 -3.19 11.59
N HIS A 135 6.08 -3.28 11.79
CA HIS A 135 6.65 -3.45 13.13
C HIS A 135 6.33 -2.26 14.06
N GLN A 136 6.42 -1.01 13.55
CA GLN A 136 6.07 0.17 14.34
C GLN A 136 4.59 0.13 14.78
N TYR A 137 3.67 -0.21 13.87
CA TYR A 137 2.24 -0.32 14.21
C TYR A 137 1.94 -1.51 15.14
N LEU A 138 2.69 -2.60 15.04
CA LEU A 138 2.60 -3.73 15.96
C LEU A 138 2.99 -3.31 17.38
N GLN A 139 4.06 -2.53 17.55
CA GLN A 139 4.50 -2.02 18.84
C GLN A 139 3.52 -1.04 19.52
N LEU A 140 2.58 -0.48 18.77
CA LEU A 140 1.52 0.37 19.34
C LEU A 140 0.36 -0.43 19.93
N ARG A 141 0.31 -1.76 19.74
CA ARG A 141 -0.74 -2.63 20.26
C ARG A 141 -0.41 -3.08 21.69
N SER A 142 -1.46 -3.30 22.48
CA SER A 142 -1.29 -3.92 23.78
C SER A 142 -0.95 -5.41 23.65
N ASN A 143 -0.28 -5.97 24.66
CA ASN A 143 0.02 -7.41 24.68
C ASN A 143 -1.25 -8.26 24.65
N GLU A 144 -2.36 -7.79 25.22
CA GLU A 144 -3.66 -8.46 25.20
C GLU A 144 -4.24 -8.52 23.79
N GLU A 145 -4.14 -7.43 23.01
CA GLU A 145 -4.56 -7.38 21.61
C GLU A 145 -3.69 -8.30 20.75
N LEU A 146 -2.37 -8.26 20.95
CA LEU A 146 -1.43 -9.12 20.23
C LEU A 146 -1.68 -10.61 20.55
N ALA A 147 -1.91 -10.94 21.81
CA ALA A 147 -2.23 -12.31 22.22
C ALA A 147 -3.50 -12.81 21.55
N GLU A 148 -4.56 -11.98 21.48
CA GLU A 148 -5.80 -12.32 20.77
C GLU A 148 -5.57 -12.65 19.31
N GLN A 149 -4.79 -11.83 18.63
CA GLN A 149 -4.45 -12.04 17.22
C GLN A 149 -3.54 -13.27 17.01
N PHE A 150 -2.71 -13.61 17.99
CA PHE A 150 -1.77 -14.71 17.92
C PHE A 150 -2.39 -16.08 18.24
N MET A 151 -3.46 -16.12 19.05
CA MET A 151 -4.12 -17.39 19.45
C MET A 151 -4.49 -18.29 18.26
N PRO A 152 -5.11 -17.81 17.16
CA PRO A 152 -5.44 -18.68 16.02
C PRO A 152 -4.21 -19.33 15.38
N TYR A 153 -3.06 -18.67 15.39
CA TYR A 153 -1.80 -19.23 14.84
C TYR A 153 -1.25 -20.33 15.73
N LEU A 154 -1.39 -20.20 17.07
CA LEU A 154 -1.04 -21.28 18.00
C LEU A 154 -1.94 -22.50 17.80
N GLU A 155 -3.25 -22.28 17.72
CA GLU A 155 -4.23 -23.35 17.48
C GLU A 155 -3.97 -24.09 16.16
N ALA A 156 -3.65 -23.37 15.10
CA ALA A 156 -3.28 -23.94 13.79
C ALA A 156 -2.02 -24.82 13.86
N LYS A 157 -1.13 -24.58 14.84
CA LYS A 157 0.06 -25.40 15.12
C LYS A 157 -0.20 -26.52 16.14
N GLY A 158 -1.47 -26.73 16.57
CA GLY A 158 -1.83 -27.69 17.57
C GLY A 158 -1.39 -27.35 19.01
N LEU A 159 -1.06 -26.07 19.22
CA LEU A 159 -0.68 -25.56 20.54
C LEU A 159 -1.90 -24.92 21.19
N SER A 160 -2.17 -25.27 22.44
CA SER A 160 -3.19 -24.62 23.27
C SER A 160 -2.49 -23.80 24.36
N GLY A 161 -2.97 -22.60 24.60
CA GLY A 161 -2.43 -21.73 25.64
C GLY A 161 -3.51 -20.84 26.25
N ASP A 162 -3.30 -20.42 27.50
CA ASP A 162 -4.11 -19.37 28.10
C ASP A 162 -3.68 -18.01 27.50
N LYS A 163 -4.65 -17.26 26.99
CA LYS A 163 -4.44 -15.93 26.40
C LYS A 163 -3.66 -15.00 27.35
N ALA A 164 -3.93 -15.09 28.68
CA ALA A 164 -3.24 -14.28 29.67
C ALA A 164 -1.75 -14.68 29.83
N ILE A 165 -1.41 -15.94 29.60
CA ILE A 165 -0.02 -16.39 29.58
C ILE A 165 0.66 -15.92 28.30
N VAL A 166 -0.01 -16.07 27.15
CA VAL A 166 0.51 -15.60 25.85
C VAL A 166 0.82 -14.09 25.90
N ALA A 167 -0.10 -13.28 26.45
CA ALA A 167 0.09 -11.83 26.59
C ALA A 167 1.29 -11.42 27.48
N LYS A 168 1.77 -12.32 28.35
CA LYS A 168 2.96 -12.07 29.16
C LYS A 168 4.28 -12.46 28.48
N VAL A 169 4.19 -13.24 27.42
CA VAL A 169 5.37 -13.76 26.70
C VAL A 169 5.66 -12.91 25.46
N ILE A 170 4.62 -12.30 24.87
CA ILE A 170 4.73 -11.33 23.77
C ILE A 170 5.27 -10.01 24.33
#